data_683a6d134f5c8ae7c019aa1a2df3dbff
#
_entry.id   683a6d134f5c8ae7c019aa1a2df3dbff
#
_cell.length_a   1.000
_cell.length_b   1.000
_cell.length_c   1.000
_cell.angle_alpha   90.00
_cell.angle_beta   90.00
_cell.angle_gamma   90.00
#
_symmetry.space_group_name_H-M   'P 1'
#
loop_
_entity.id
_entity.type
_entity.pdbx_description
1 polymer ?
#
loop_
_entity_poly.entity_id
_entity_poly.type
_entity_poly.pdbx_seq_one_letter_code
_entity_poly.pdbx_strand_id
1 'polypeptide(L)'
;MKRIVFFASVIVSAMAVCAESAIENVIVRQRWPWSKVVDIDFVVTGDATGVKFTAKYDGVEEFVLAEKDLSGKARSAEMFEPGVHHLEWNPASAGLGEVELKNFTVKAEPDDKTYLILNLNDGSYRYAAAEPDGGWLADPANFQTNIVFRRIPRGTKKLGLTDALAKKVDTYFNYEKEHSATLTSDYYISVYMVTKGQQEYINAKGKGKTLSEFSKPRAFGTRKYDELRGSTNEIAGINWPHTKHDVAHGTVISNVREIVKNTFSTEWIVDIPSSVQWEYAAKGTNSFDQLLSVGGKADDENFYENYTNLLDNVAIWSHNYVSGEDKIVGQKAKNGYGLYDVIGLGSEWVADLYKNQIVHYSGTNPVGPDEGTGGYRLLRSVGCGVEELNCYTTAYATYKKQDNNSYGYRLCINLKSLFKDK
;
A
#
# COMPACT_ATOMS: atom_id res chain seq x y z
N MET A 1 -43.84 11.77 -48.47
CA MET A 1 -42.37 11.74 -48.27
C MET A 1 -42.05 12.41 -46.94
N LYS A 2 -41.79 11.63 -45.88
CA LYS A 2 -41.37 12.14 -44.55
C LYS A 2 -39.85 12.16 -44.54
N ARG A 3 -39.24 13.35 -44.39
CA ARG A 3 -37.80 13.50 -44.17
C ARG A 3 -37.46 13.17 -42.72
N ILE A 4 -36.65 12.13 -42.54
CA ILE A 4 -36.04 11.82 -41.26
C ILE A 4 -34.74 12.63 -41.17
N VAL A 5 -34.66 13.54 -40.20
CA VAL A 5 -33.46 14.28 -39.88
C VAL A 5 -32.72 13.50 -38.79
N PHE A 6 -31.54 12.98 -39.15
CA PHE A 6 -30.61 12.40 -38.16
C PHE A 6 -29.84 13.53 -37.46
N PHE A 7 -30.04 13.70 -36.18
CA PHE A 7 -29.13 14.45 -35.32
C PHE A 7 -27.96 13.55 -34.92
N ALA A 8 -26.79 13.84 -35.52
CA ALA A 8 -25.54 13.25 -35.00
C ALA A 8 -25.10 14.09 -33.81
N SER A 9 -25.26 13.54 -32.60
CA SER A 9 -24.65 14.08 -31.37
C SER A 9 -23.17 13.77 -31.41
N VAL A 10 -22.34 14.78 -31.63
CA VAL A 10 -20.90 14.72 -31.43
C VAL A 10 -20.67 14.75 -29.95
N ILE A 11 -20.31 13.58 -29.34
CA ILE A 11 -19.79 13.53 -28.00
C ILE A 11 -18.33 13.99 -28.07
N VAL A 12 -18.09 15.25 -27.76
CA VAL A 12 -16.74 15.75 -27.48
C VAL A 12 -16.37 15.22 -26.12
N SER A 13 -15.64 14.13 -26.07
CA SER A 13 -14.93 13.72 -24.85
C SER A 13 -13.83 14.76 -24.62
N ALA A 14 -14.03 15.65 -23.66
CA ALA A 14 -12.96 16.47 -23.13
C ALA A 14 -11.91 15.52 -22.53
N MET A 15 -10.85 15.23 -23.25
CA MET A 15 -9.63 14.71 -22.64
C MET A 15 -9.15 15.80 -21.69
N ALA A 16 -9.23 15.57 -20.40
CA ALA A 16 -8.52 16.39 -19.44
C ALA A 16 -7.02 16.25 -19.80
N VAL A 17 -6.46 17.28 -20.38
CA VAL A 17 -5.01 17.41 -20.53
C VAL A 17 -4.53 17.61 -19.09
N CYS A 18 -3.93 16.57 -18.47
CA CYS A 18 -3.22 16.75 -17.23
C CYS A 18 -2.17 17.84 -17.44
N ALA A 19 -2.23 18.91 -16.66
CA ALA A 19 -1.22 19.94 -16.69
C ALA A 19 0.06 19.36 -16.07
N GLU A 20 1.18 19.49 -16.78
CA GLU A 20 2.47 19.05 -16.26
C GLU A 20 2.76 19.78 -14.94
N SER A 21 3.10 19.03 -13.90
CA SER A 21 3.43 19.59 -12.60
C SER A 21 4.74 20.36 -12.68
N ALA A 22 4.79 21.58 -12.13
CA ALA A 22 6.01 22.36 -12.02
C ALA A 22 6.18 22.93 -10.61
N ILE A 23 7.44 23.16 -10.22
CA ILE A 23 7.80 23.80 -8.95
C ILE A 23 8.43 25.15 -9.27
N GLU A 24 7.90 26.20 -8.68
CA GLU A 24 8.29 27.57 -8.94
C GLU A 24 8.58 28.34 -7.65
N ASN A 25 9.24 29.48 -7.77
CA ASN A 25 9.46 30.43 -6.68
C ASN A 25 10.06 29.80 -5.43
N VAL A 26 11.09 28.97 -5.59
CA VAL A 26 11.79 28.35 -4.45
C VAL A 26 12.58 29.42 -3.72
N ILE A 27 12.21 29.71 -2.47
CA ILE A 27 12.85 30.68 -1.59
C ILE A 27 13.36 29.93 -0.36
N VAL A 28 14.64 30.13 -0.03
CA VAL A 28 15.28 29.51 1.12
C VAL A 28 15.84 30.56 2.07
N ARG A 29 15.68 30.34 3.37
CA ARG A 29 16.17 31.25 4.41
C ARG A 29 16.63 30.42 5.62
N GLN A 30 17.88 30.51 5.98
CA GLN A 30 18.36 29.99 7.25
C GLN A 30 18.05 30.99 8.36
N ARG A 31 17.54 30.51 9.49
CA ARG A 31 17.21 31.33 10.67
C ARG A 31 18.44 31.67 11.54
N TRP A 32 19.64 31.52 11.02
CA TRP A 32 20.89 31.76 11.71
C TRP A 32 21.01 33.21 12.22
N PRO A 33 21.57 33.49 13.44
CA PRO A 33 22.12 32.51 14.40
C PRO A 33 21.09 31.96 15.41
N TRP A 34 19.84 32.44 15.38
CA TRP A 34 18.80 32.05 16.36
C TRP A 34 18.31 30.60 16.22
N SER A 35 18.37 30.09 15.05
CA SER A 35 18.03 28.69 14.75
C SER A 35 18.86 28.22 13.56
N LYS A 36 19.08 26.90 13.46
CA LYS A 36 19.79 26.27 12.35
C LYS A 36 18.86 25.83 11.25
N VAL A 37 17.57 25.83 11.54
CA VAL A 37 16.52 25.44 10.61
C VAL A 37 16.55 26.35 9.38
N VAL A 38 16.36 25.72 8.22
CA VAL A 38 16.20 26.39 6.94
C VAL A 38 14.74 26.34 6.54
N ASP A 39 14.15 27.50 6.32
CA ASP A 39 12.82 27.62 5.70
C ASP A 39 12.94 27.41 4.19
N ILE A 40 12.04 26.63 3.62
CA ILE A 40 11.91 26.39 2.17
C ILE A 40 10.48 26.68 1.78
N ASP A 41 10.28 27.81 1.09
CA ASP A 41 8.99 28.19 0.50
C ASP A 41 9.01 27.89 -1.00
N PHE A 42 7.92 27.37 -1.55
CA PHE A 42 7.81 27.08 -2.98
C PHE A 42 6.34 27.06 -3.43
N VAL A 43 6.13 27.09 -4.74
CA VAL A 43 4.80 27.03 -5.36
C VAL A 43 4.72 25.79 -6.25
N VAL A 44 3.66 25.03 -6.09
CA VAL A 44 3.29 23.93 -7.00
C VAL A 44 2.29 24.46 -8.00
N THR A 45 2.50 24.21 -9.30
CA THR A 45 1.58 24.50 -10.38
C THR A 45 1.29 23.24 -11.16
N GLY A 46 0.17 23.20 -11.89
CA GLY A 46 -0.29 22.00 -12.59
C GLY A 46 -0.97 21.00 -11.66
N ASP A 47 -0.64 19.71 -11.79
CA ASP A 47 -1.21 18.65 -10.97
C ASP A 47 -0.48 18.51 -9.63
N ALA A 48 -1.14 17.87 -8.65
CA ALA A 48 -0.51 17.54 -7.38
C ALA A 48 0.69 16.60 -7.57
N THR A 49 1.81 16.90 -6.91
CA THR A 49 3.06 16.14 -7.07
C THR A 49 3.82 15.98 -5.75
N GLY A 50 4.65 14.96 -5.64
CA GLY A 50 5.76 14.96 -4.69
C GLY A 50 6.81 15.98 -5.12
N VAL A 51 7.74 16.31 -4.22
CA VAL A 51 8.82 17.25 -4.51
C VAL A 51 10.15 16.68 -4.02
N LYS A 52 11.13 16.64 -4.92
CA LYS A 52 12.51 16.33 -4.61
C LYS A 52 13.28 17.64 -4.42
N PHE A 53 13.94 17.77 -3.30
CA PHE A 53 14.79 18.93 -3.01
C PHE A 53 16.27 18.55 -3.10
N THR A 54 17.03 19.36 -3.83
CA THR A 54 18.48 19.22 -3.95
C THR A 54 19.12 20.50 -3.47
N ALA A 55 20.08 20.41 -2.58
CA ALA A 55 20.73 21.56 -1.95
C ALA A 55 22.21 21.61 -2.28
N LYS A 56 22.76 22.85 -2.21
CA LYS A 56 24.17 23.13 -2.36
C LYS A 56 24.53 24.31 -1.46
N TYR A 57 25.74 24.30 -0.88
CA TYR A 57 26.33 25.42 -0.17
C TYR A 57 27.86 25.41 -0.30
N ASP A 58 28.56 26.47 0.18
CA ASP A 58 29.99 26.62 -0.01
C ASP A 58 30.79 25.40 0.46
N GLY A 59 31.64 24.90 -0.44
CA GLY A 59 32.53 23.75 -0.18
C GLY A 59 31.87 22.38 -0.19
N VAL A 60 30.58 22.30 -0.49
CA VAL A 60 29.81 21.03 -0.56
C VAL A 60 29.21 20.87 -1.96
N GLU A 61 29.38 19.69 -2.53
CA GLU A 61 28.69 19.32 -3.78
C GLU A 61 27.18 19.22 -3.55
N GLU A 62 26.44 19.23 -4.65
CA GLU A 62 24.99 19.09 -4.64
C GLU A 62 24.56 17.74 -4.02
N PHE A 63 23.58 17.78 -3.10
CA PHE A 63 23.07 16.62 -2.40
C PHE A 63 21.54 16.70 -2.23
N VAL A 64 20.89 15.54 -2.16
CA VAL A 64 19.43 15.44 -1.97
C VAL A 64 19.10 15.63 -0.49
N LEU A 65 18.13 16.51 -0.20
CA LEU A 65 17.56 16.63 1.15
C LEU A 65 16.71 15.41 1.43
N ALA A 66 17.12 14.62 2.42
CA ALA A 66 16.38 13.43 2.79
C ALA A 66 15.01 13.81 3.41
N GLU A 67 13.94 13.14 3.00
CA GLU A 67 12.58 13.43 3.48
C GLU A 67 12.46 13.38 5.00
N LYS A 68 13.19 12.49 5.65
CA LYS A 68 13.23 12.37 7.12
C LYS A 68 13.71 13.65 7.83
N ASP A 69 14.50 14.48 7.16
CA ASP A 69 15.09 15.73 7.69
C ASP A 69 14.25 16.98 7.34
N LEU A 70 13.19 16.81 6.54
CA LEU A 70 12.20 17.82 6.18
C LEU A 70 11.02 17.81 7.16
N SER A 71 10.19 18.85 7.16
CA SER A 71 8.95 18.92 7.93
C SER A 71 7.70 18.62 7.09
N GLY A 72 6.57 18.45 7.77
CA GLY A 72 5.23 18.42 7.15
C GLY A 72 5.05 17.30 6.11
N LYS A 73 4.38 17.62 5.03
CA LYS A 73 4.00 16.67 3.97
C LYS A 73 5.18 15.98 3.29
N ALA A 74 6.37 16.57 3.30
CA ALA A 74 7.55 15.94 2.73
C ALA A 74 7.89 14.59 3.39
N ARG A 75 7.46 14.39 4.64
CA ARG A 75 7.67 13.15 5.42
C ARG A 75 6.59 12.08 5.19
N SER A 76 5.68 12.30 4.26
CA SER A 76 4.54 11.40 4.05
C SER A 76 4.42 10.96 2.59
N ALA A 77 3.50 10.02 2.35
CA ALA A 77 3.10 9.62 1.01
C ALA A 77 2.23 10.67 0.29
N GLU A 78 1.89 11.77 0.97
CA GLU A 78 1.00 12.78 0.42
C GLU A 78 1.69 13.62 -0.65
N MET A 79 0.90 14.02 -1.65
CA MET A 79 1.33 14.94 -2.68
C MET A 79 1.08 16.39 -2.24
N PHE A 80 1.86 17.30 -2.77
CA PHE A 80 1.63 18.74 -2.67
C PHE A 80 0.61 19.14 -3.73
N GLU A 81 -0.53 19.64 -3.31
CA GLU A 81 -1.56 20.20 -4.20
C GLU A 81 -1.05 21.52 -4.81
N PRO A 82 -1.61 21.97 -5.95
CA PRO A 82 -1.29 23.30 -6.49
C PRO A 82 -1.47 24.41 -5.42
N GLY A 83 -0.49 25.31 -5.31
CA GLY A 83 -0.50 26.39 -4.34
C GLY A 83 0.85 26.66 -3.67
N VAL A 84 0.85 27.53 -2.68
CA VAL A 84 2.03 27.91 -1.89
C VAL A 84 2.26 26.92 -0.76
N HIS A 85 3.50 26.48 -0.61
CA HIS A 85 3.91 25.54 0.43
C HIS A 85 5.10 26.05 1.20
N HIS A 86 5.18 25.63 2.45
CA HIS A 86 6.27 25.89 3.37
C HIS A 86 6.74 24.59 4.01
N LEU A 87 8.06 24.42 4.05
CA LEU A 87 8.74 23.33 4.76
C LEU A 87 9.90 23.87 5.58
N GLU A 88 10.28 23.11 6.57
CA GLU A 88 11.51 23.32 7.34
C GLU A 88 12.45 22.15 7.08
N TRP A 89 13.72 22.47 6.84
CA TRP A 89 14.81 21.49 6.82
C TRP A 89 15.73 21.72 8.02
N ASN A 90 16.07 20.62 8.72
CA ASN A 90 16.97 20.67 9.85
C ASN A 90 18.35 20.10 9.48
N PRO A 91 19.38 20.95 9.27
CA PRO A 91 20.73 20.49 8.93
C PRO A 91 21.35 19.59 10.00
N ALA A 92 21.02 19.79 11.27
CA ALA A 92 21.55 18.97 12.36
C ALA A 92 21.08 17.51 12.28
N SER A 93 19.82 17.26 11.87
CA SER A 93 19.31 15.88 11.65
C SER A 93 19.95 15.23 10.43
N ALA A 94 20.42 16.01 9.46
CA ALA A 94 21.20 15.54 8.32
C ALA A 94 22.70 15.32 8.65
N GLY A 95 23.10 15.52 9.90
CA GLY A 95 24.49 15.34 10.34
C GLY A 95 25.45 16.49 10.02
N LEU A 96 24.95 17.64 9.54
CA LEU A 96 25.77 18.79 9.15
C LEU A 96 26.15 19.69 10.32
N GLY A 97 25.71 19.37 11.54
CA GLY A 97 26.03 20.12 12.74
C GLY A 97 25.40 21.52 12.80
N GLU A 98 26.02 22.39 13.59
CA GLU A 98 25.54 23.74 13.90
C GLU A 98 26.33 24.78 13.13
N VAL A 99 26.08 24.90 11.83
CA VAL A 99 26.86 25.82 10.96
C VAL A 99 25.97 26.82 10.23
N GLU A 100 26.53 28.00 10.00
CA GLU A 100 25.98 28.94 9.02
C GLU A 100 26.21 28.36 7.60
N LEU A 101 25.14 28.21 6.85
CA LEU A 101 25.19 27.71 5.47
C LEU A 101 25.39 28.90 4.52
N LYS A 102 26.62 29.16 4.13
CA LYS A 102 26.94 30.26 3.20
C LYS A 102 26.62 29.84 1.76
N ASN A 103 26.03 30.78 1.01
CA ASN A 103 25.61 30.57 -0.37
C ASN A 103 24.70 29.30 -0.54
N PHE A 104 23.86 29.08 0.46
CA PHE A 104 22.92 27.96 0.43
C PHE A 104 21.83 28.16 -0.62
N THR A 105 21.69 27.20 -1.49
CA THR A 105 20.66 27.17 -2.55
C THR A 105 19.94 25.84 -2.52
N VAL A 106 18.64 25.86 -2.87
CA VAL A 106 17.82 24.68 -3.03
C VAL A 106 17.17 24.71 -4.40
N LYS A 107 17.27 23.61 -5.10
CA LYS A 107 16.49 23.30 -6.30
C LYS A 107 15.38 22.34 -5.92
N ALA A 108 14.17 22.60 -6.40
CA ALA A 108 13.03 21.72 -6.20
C ALA A 108 12.48 21.26 -7.55
N GLU A 109 12.22 19.99 -7.68
CA GLU A 109 11.70 19.35 -8.89
C GLU A 109 10.53 18.46 -8.54
N PRO A 110 9.51 18.32 -9.44
CA PRO A 110 8.48 17.33 -9.28
C PRO A 110 9.06 15.92 -9.10
N ASP A 111 8.51 15.17 -8.15
CA ASP A 111 8.93 13.79 -7.87
C ASP A 111 7.67 12.93 -7.73
N ASP A 112 7.40 12.11 -8.74
CA ASP A 112 6.22 11.28 -8.74
C ASP A 112 6.40 10.11 -7.77
N LYS A 113 5.64 10.17 -6.67
CA LYS A 113 5.64 9.17 -5.60
C LYS A 113 4.63 8.03 -5.82
N THR A 114 4.23 7.77 -7.06
CA THR A 114 3.23 6.72 -7.38
C THR A 114 3.67 5.34 -6.90
N TYR A 115 4.94 5.01 -7.07
CA TYR A 115 5.54 3.78 -6.53
C TYR A 115 6.75 4.12 -5.66
N LEU A 116 6.94 3.32 -4.62
CA LEU A 116 8.13 3.33 -3.78
C LEU A 116 8.79 1.95 -3.87
N ILE A 117 10.06 1.91 -4.24
CA ILE A 117 10.86 0.69 -4.34
C ILE A 117 11.83 0.69 -3.16
N LEU A 118 11.59 -0.17 -2.17
CA LEU A 118 12.41 -0.35 -0.99
C LEU A 118 13.48 -1.42 -1.24
N ASN A 119 14.74 -1.09 -1.00
CA ASN A 119 15.85 -2.05 -1.03
C ASN A 119 16.03 -2.67 0.37
N LEU A 120 15.87 -3.97 0.48
CA LEU A 120 15.98 -4.71 1.74
C LEU A 120 17.43 -4.90 2.22
N ASN A 121 18.45 -4.60 1.41
CA ASN A 121 19.84 -4.72 1.82
C ASN A 121 20.25 -3.61 2.80
N ASP A 122 19.79 -2.39 2.58
CA ASP A 122 20.24 -1.20 3.28
C ASP A 122 19.10 -0.28 3.74
N GLY A 123 17.86 -0.61 3.37
CA GLY A 123 16.69 0.20 3.67
C GLY A 123 16.55 1.45 2.81
N SER A 124 17.43 1.66 1.83
CA SER A 124 17.28 2.76 0.88
C SER A 124 16.01 2.57 0.03
N TYR A 125 15.47 3.66 -0.48
CA TYR A 125 14.32 3.60 -1.36
C TYR A 125 14.41 4.66 -2.46
N ARG A 126 13.66 4.44 -3.51
CA ARG A 126 13.47 5.38 -4.63
C ARG A 126 12.02 5.39 -5.07
N TYR A 127 11.62 6.44 -5.72
CA TYR A 127 10.29 6.54 -6.34
C TYR A 127 10.32 6.18 -7.82
N ALA A 128 9.13 5.87 -8.35
CA ALA A 128 8.88 5.69 -9.77
C ALA A 128 7.44 6.13 -10.10
N ALA A 129 7.27 6.80 -11.24
CA ALA A 129 5.97 7.28 -11.70
C ALA A 129 5.08 6.14 -12.21
N ALA A 130 5.67 5.15 -12.87
CA ALA A 130 4.95 4.06 -13.51
C ALA A 130 5.67 2.72 -13.37
N GLU A 131 4.93 1.66 -13.63
CA GLU A 131 5.49 0.33 -13.83
C GLU A 131 6.32 0.33 -15.13
N PRO A 132 7.54 -0.25 -15.11
CA PRO A 132 8.38 -0.30 -16.29
C PRO A 132 7.81 -1.21 -17.38
N ASP A 133 8.24 -1.00 -18.62
CA ASP A 133 7.95 -1.91 -19.71
C ASP A 133 8.41 -3.33 -19.36
N GLY A 134 7.55 -4.31 -19.57
CA GLY A 134 7.77 -5.70 -19.15
C GLY A 134 7.37 -6.02 -17.70
N GLY A 135 6.92 -5.03 -16.93
CA GLY A 135 6.45 -5.18 -15.56
C GLY A 135 7.58 -5.21 -14.50
N TRP A 136 7.19 -5.09 -13.24
CA TRP A 136 8.14 -5.08 -12.12
C TRP A 136 8.97 -6.36 -12.00
N LEU A 137 8.37 -7.51 -12.33
CA LEU A 137 9.02 -8.82 -12.19
C LEU A 137 10.06 -9.13 -13.29
N ALA A 138 10.18 -8.28 -14.31
CA ALA A 138 11.25 -8.37 -15.29
C ALA A 138 12.63 -8.15 -14.64
N ASP A 139 12.69 -7.36 -13.57
CA ASP A 139 13.89 -7.22 -12.73
C ASP A 139 13.80 -8.19 -11.54
N PRO A 140 14.67 -9.22 -11.46
CA PRO A 140 14.68 -10.17 -10.36
C PRO A 140 14.85 -9.53 -8.97
N ALA A 141 15.49 -8.38 -8.89
CA ALA A 141 15.62 -7.66 -7.63
C ALA A 141 14.26 -7.36 -6.99
N ASN A 142 13.22 -7.09 -7.79
CA ASN A 142 11.89 -6.72 -7.31
C ASN A 142 11.08 -7.87 -6.68
N PHE A 143 11.57 -9.09 -6.73
CA PHE A 143 11.03 -10.22 -5.98
C PHE A 143 12.05 -10.93 -5.08
N GLN A 144 13.24 -10.36 -4.97
CA GLN A 144 14.32 -10.88 -4.13
C GLN A 144 14.73 -9.87 -3.07
N THR A 145 15.33 -8.76 -3.48
CA THR A 145 15.98 -7.78 -2.62
C THR A 145 15.20 -6.48 -2.46
N ASN A 146 14.24 -6.23 -3.34
CA ASN A 146 13.40 -5.04 -3.28
C ASN A 146 11.95 -5.42 -2.99
N ILE A 147 11.21 -4.48 -2.39
CA ILE A 147 9.75 -4.52 -2.32
C ILE A 147 9.21 -3.30 -3.06
N VAL A 148 8.35 -3.54 -4.03
CA VAL A 148 7.65 -2.50 -4.76
C VAL A 148 6.33 -2.21 -4.07
N PHE A 149 6.13 -0.95 -3.67
CA PHE A 149 4.91 -0.45 -3.06
C PHE A 149 4.18 0.49 -4.02
N ARG A 150 2.87 0.46 -3.96
CA ARG A 150 1.98 1.40 -4.65
C ARG A 150 1.39 2.38 -3.66
N ARG A 151 1.45 3.68 -3.96
CA ARG A 151 0.72 4.71 -3.20
C ARG A 151 -0.77 4.57 -3.45
N ILE A 152 -1.54 4.51 -2.39
CA ILE A 152 -3.00 4.51 -2.38
C ILE A 152 -3.45 5.86 -1.85
N PRO A 153 -4.16 6.66 -2.66
CA PRO A 153 -4.59 7.99 -2.25
C PRO A 153 -5.68 7.90 -1.18
N ARG A 154 -5.65 8.86 -0.26
CA ARG A 154 -6.71 9.08 0.71
C ARG A 154 -8.06 9.34 0.03
N GLY A 155 -9.14 9.18 0.75
CA GLY A 155 -10.48 9.43 0.25
C GLY A 155 -11.52 8.55 0.90
N THR A 156 -12.74 8.63 0.38
CA THR A 156 -13.87 7.82 0.86
C THR A 156 -14.26 6.79 -0.20
N LYS A 157 -14.41 5.54 0.22
CA LYS A 157 -14.92 4.45 -0.63
C LYS A 157 -16.06 3.69 0.02
N LYS A 158 -16.91 3.10 -0.82
CA LYS A 158 -17.85 2.05 -0.44
C LYS A 158 -17.09 0.72 -0.41
N LEU A 159 -17.07 0.09 0.73
CA LEU A 159 -16.49 -1.24 0.98
C LEU A 159 -17.62 -2.23 1.26
N GLY A 160 -17.30 -3.52 1.30
CA GLY A 160 -18.30 -4.57 1.48
C GLY A 160 -19.15 -4.81 0.24
N LEU A 161 -20.20 -5.60 0.39
CA LEU A 161 -21.16 -5.98 -0.65
C LEU A 161 -22.53 -5.37 -0.41
N THR A 162 -23.21 -4.97 -1.50
CA THR A 162 -24.64 -4.66 -1.46
C THR A 162 -25.47 -5.90 -1.12
N ASP A 163 -26.64 -5.71 -0.53
CA ASP A 163 -27.56 -6.83 -0.19
C ASP A 163 -27.94 -7.67 -1.43
N ALA A 164 -28.05 -7.04 -2.61
CA ALA A 164 -28.37 -7.72 -3.86
C ALA A 164 -27.27 -8.71 -4.27
N LEU A 165 -26.01 -8.30 -4.14
CA LEU A 165 -24.85 -9.13 -4.48
C LEU A 165 -24.58 -10.19 -3.41
N ALA A 166 -24.73 -9.83 -2.16
CA ALA A 166 -24.61 -10.75 -1.04
C ALA A 166 -25.53 -11.97 -1.20
N LYS A 167 -26.74 -11.76 -1.69
CA LYS A 167 -27.70 -12.85 -1.98
C LYS A 167 -27.24 -13.77 -3.11
N LYS A 168 -26.45 -13.28 -4.07
CA LYS A 168 -25.96 -14.09 -5.21
C LYS A 168 -24.72 -14.89 -4.87
N VAL A 169 -23.80 -14.32 -4.08
CA VAL A 169 -22.55 -15.00 -3.70
C VAL A 169 -22.71 -15.92 -2.49
N ASP A 170 -23.94 -16.23 -2.13
CA ASP A 170 -24.39 -17.12 -1.07
C ASP A 170 -24.13 -16.67 0.37
N THR A 171 -25.17 -16.87 1.20
CA THR A 171 -25.23 -16.45 2.61
C THR A 171 -24.40 -17.29 3.57
N TYR A 172 -23.71 -18.32 3.10
CA TYR A 172 -22.88 -19.20 3.94
C TYR A 172 -21.49 -18.62 4.24
N PHE A 173 -21.09 -17.54 3.55
CA PHE A 173 -19.74 -17.01 3.67
C PHE A 173 -19.69 -15.69 4.46
N ASN A 174 -18.60 -15.52 5.14
CA ASN A 174 -18.30 -14.31 5.92
C ASN A 174 -17.96 -13.16 4.97
N TYR A 175 -18.92 -12.35 4.61
CA TYR A 175 -18.69 -11.11 3.86
C TYR A 175 -19.17 -9.90 4.67
N GLU A 176 -18.55 -8.77 4.39
CA GLU A 176 -18.95 -7.51 4.98
C GLU A 176 -20.08 -6.87 4.17
N LYS A 177 -21.10 -6.34 4.85
CA LYS A 177 -22.14 -5.53 4.20
C LYS A 177 -21.58 -4.22 3.73
N GLU A 178 -22.22 -3.64 2.69
CA GLU A 178 -21.80 -2.34 2.18
C GLU A 178 -21.75 -1.28 3.29
N HIS A 179 -20.63 -0.58 3.36
CA HIS A 179 -20.38 0.50 4.30
C HIS A 179 -19.44 1.52 3.71
N SER A 180 -19.34 2.72 4.30
CA SER A 180 -18.41 3.75 3.87
C SER A 180 -17.21 3.82 4.80
N ALA A 181 -16.01 3.85 4.21
CA ALA A 181 -14.76 4.09 4.93
C ALA A 181 -14.01 5.27 4.31
N THR A 182 -13.55 6.19 5.15
CA THR A 182 -12.74 7.34 4.77
C THR A 182 -11.34 7.17 5.32
N LEU A 183 -10.33 7.18 4.46
CA LEU A 183 -8.92 7.25 4.84
C LEU A 183 -8.44 8.70 4.71
N THR A 184 -7.87 9.26 5.75
CA THR A 184 -7.49 10.69 5.80
C THR A 184 -6.07 10.95 5.32
N SER A 185 -5.27 9.91 5.11
CA SER A 185 -3.91 10.01 4.58
C SER A 185 -3.64 8.97 3.52
N ASP A 186 -2.78 9.33 2.59
CA ASP A 186 -2.22 8.40 1.63
C ASP A 186 -1.34 7.37 2.36
N TYR A 187 -1.24 6.17 1.82
CA TYR A 187 -0.38 5.12 2.32
C TYR A 187 0.20 4.30 1.17
N TYR A 188 1.24 3.52 1.45
CA TYR A 188 1.78 2.57 0.50
C TYR A 188 1.40 1.14 0.86
N ILE A 189 1.09 0.33 -0.14
CA ILE A 189 0.88 -1.12 0.03
C ILE A 189 1.71 -1.87 -1.01
N SER A 190 2.28 -3.02 -0.66
CA SER A 190 3.10 -3.77 -1.60
C SER A 190 2.28 -4.28 -2.79
N VAL A 191 2.84 -4.14 -3.98
CA VAL A 191 2.20 -4.49 -5.27
C VAL A 191 1.88 -5.99 -5.34
N TYR A 192 2.72 -6.81 -4.74
CA TYR A 192 2.59 -8.26 -4.63
C TYR A 192 2.54 -8.70 -3.16
N MET A 193 2.06 -9.90 -2.92
CA MET A 193 2.36 -10.60 -1.67
C MET A 193 3.88 -10.74 -1.53
N VAL A 194 4.38 -10.69 -0.30
CA VAL A 194 5.81 -10.89 -0.04
C VAL A 194 6.25 -12.24 -0.59
N THR A 195 7.36 -12.25 -1.32
CA THR A 195 7.91 -13.46 -1.94
C THR A 195 8.87 -14.20 -1.00
N LYS A 196 9.19 -15.45 -1.33
CA LYS A 196 10.20 -16.23 -0.59
C LYS A 196 11.56 -15.55 -0.57
N GLY A 197 11.99 -14.97 -1.72
CA GLY A 197 13.24 -14.24 -1.80
C GLY A 197 13.30 -13.04 -0.87
N GLN A 198 12.27 -12.20 -0.91
CA GLN A 198 12.15 -11.04 -0.01
C GLN A 198 12.13 -11.45 1.47
N GLN A 199 11.42 -12.53 1.80
CA GLN A 199 11.35 -13.03 3.17
C GLN A 199 12.73 -13.45 3.71
N GLU A 200 13.58 -14.07 2.90
CA GLU A 200 14.92 -14.43 3.31
C GLU A 200 15.78 -13.20 3.64
N TYR A 201 15.66 -12.12 2.84
CA TYR A 201 16.35 -10.86 3.14
C TYR A 201 15.80 -10.19 4.41
N ILE A 202 14.51 -10.22 4.62
CA ILE A 202 13.89 -9.70 5.85
C ILE A 202 14.39 -10.48 7.06
N ASN A 203 14.42 -11.82 7.00
CA ASN A 203 14.91 -12.67 8.09
C ASN A 203 16.40 -12.41 8.39
N ALA A 204 17.18 -12.19 7.37
CA ALA A 204 18.62 -11.88 7.47
C ALA A 204 18.90 -10.41 7.83
N LYS A 205 17.88 -9.58 8.00
CA LYS A 205 17.99 -8.13 8.27
C LYS A 205 18.86 -7.40 7.24
N GLY A 206 18.64 -7.66 5.97
CA GLY A 206 19.41 -7.06 4.88
C GLY A 206 20.82 -7.62 4.68
N LYS A 207 21.25 -8.60 5.47
CA LYS A 207 22.56 -9.26 5.31
C LYS A 207 22.42 -10.44 4.35
N GLY A 208 22.29 -10.09 3.05
CA GLY A 208 21.87 -11.02 2.02
C GLY A 208 22.72 -12.27 1.84
N LYS A 209 22.01 -13.38 1.65
CA LYS A 209 22.55 -14.59 1.02
C LYS A 209 22.47 -14.43 -0.50
N THR A 210 23.35 -15.13 -1.22
CA THR A 210 23.22 -15.26 -2.69
C THR A 210 21.89 -15.95 -3.01
N LEU A 211 21.00 -15.27 -3.74
CA LEU A 211 19.61 -15.71 -3.94
C LEU A 211 19.42 -16.56 -5.21
N SER A 212 20.43 -17.33 -5.63
CA SER A 212 20.30 -18.25 -6.75
C SER A 212 19.15 -19.27 -6.61
N GLU A 213 18.75 -19.57 -5.37
CA GLU A 213 17.64 -20.47 -5.06
C GLU A 213 16.26 -19.85 -5.34
N PHE A 214 16.18 -18.53 -5.44
CA PHE A 214 14.93 -17.80 -5.63
C PHE A 214 14.80 -17.20 -7.04
N SER A 215 15.03 -18.03 -8.05
CA SER A 215 14.96 -17.63 -9.46
C SER A 215 13.54 -17.32 -9.96
N LYS A 216 12.52 -17.61 -9.16
CA LYS A 216 11.11 -17.36 -9.49
C LYS A 216 10.43 -16.55 -8.38
N PRO A 217 9.49 -15.65 -8.70
CA PRO A 217 8.75 -14.84 -7.73
C PRO A 217 7.66 -15.66 -7.03
N ARG A 218 8.07 -16.67 -6.27
CA ARG A 218 7.15 -17.53 -5.51
C ARG A 218 6.57 -16.75 -4.34
N ALA A 219 5.23 -16.75 -4.21
CA ALA A 219 4.56 -16.20 -3.05
C ALA A 219 5.04 -16.89 -1.78
N PHE A 220 5.28 -16.10 -0.74
CA PHE A 220 5.58 -16.61 0.59
C PHE A 220 4.28 -16.74 1.39
N GLY A 221 3.58 -17.88 1.22
CA GLY A 221 2.25 -18.12 1.77
C GLY A 221 2.24 -18.94 3.06
N THR A 222 3.26 -18.87 3.91
CA THR A 222 3.40 -19.81 5.02
C THR A 222 3.94 -19.18 6.31
N ARG A 223 3.39 -18.02 6.72
CA ARG A 223 3.72 -17.43 8.02
C ARG A 223 2.54 -17.45 8.96
N LYS A 224 2.80 -17.84 10.20
CA LYS A 224 1.88 -17.62 11.30
C LYS A 224 1.82 -16.13 11.61
N TYR A 225 0.69 -15.66 12.10
CA TYR A 225 0.56 -14.25 12.48
C TYR A 225 1.59 -13.84 13.55
N ASP A 226 1.84 -14.73 14.52
CA ASP A 226 2.82 -14.47 15.57
C ASP A 226 4.25 -14.30 15.06
N GLU A 227 4.61 -14.97 13.96
CA GLU A 227 5.90 -14.76 13.29
C GLU A 227 5.98 -13.40 12.59
N LEU A 228 4.85 -12.84 12.19
CA LEU A 228 4.79 -11.51 11.57
C LEU A 228 4.92 -10.38 12.58
N ARG A 229 4.21 -10.48 13.72
CA ARG A 229 4.07 -9.37 14.68
C ARG A 229 4.30 -9.74 16.14
N GLY A 230 4.33 -11.00 16.49
CA GLY A 230 4.34 -11.51 17.85
C GLY A 230 2.97 -11.89 18.37
N SER A 231 2.94 -12.72 19.40
CA SER A 231 1.71 -13.12 20.06
C SER A 231 1.22 -12.05 21.04
N THR A 232 -0.08 -12.04 21.32
CA THR A 232 -0.67 -11.16 22.34
C THR A 232 -0.12 -11.42 23.74
N ASN A 233 0.40 -12.63 23.99
CA ASN A 233 0.94 -13.02 25.28
C ASN A 233 2.39 -12.54 25.51
N GLU A 234 3.15 -12.31 24.42
CA GLU A 234 4.54 -11.85 24.48
C GLU A 234 4.65 -10.33 24.64
N ILE A 235 3.60 -9.62 24.28
CA ILE A 235 3.51 -8.17 24.36
C ILE A 235 2.64 -7.83 25.57
N ALA A 236 3.17 -8.07 26.77
CA ALA A 236 2.47 -7.85 28.03
C ALA A 236 1.99 -6.38 28.15
N GLY A 237 0.70 -6.18 28.45
CA GLY A 237 0.09 -4.87 28.67
C GLY A 237 -0.32 -4.12 27.40
N ILE A 238 -0.26 -4.76 26.24
CA ILE A 238 -0.78 -4.17 25.01
C ILE A 238 -2.18 -4.73 24.78
N ASN A 239 -3.17 -3.90 25.08
CA ASN A 239 -4.49 -4.06 24.49
C ASN A 239 -4.32 -3.78 23.01
N TRP A 240 -4.31 -4.85 22.20
CA TRP A 240 -4.50 -4.72 20.79
C TRP A 240 -5.88 -4.04 20.59
N PRO A 241 -6.02 -3.05 19.76
CA PRO A 241 -5.49 -2.95 18.43
C PRO A 241 -4.82 -1.59 18.15
N HIS A 242 -4.02 -1.55 17.15
CA HIS A 242 -3.80 -0.41 16.28
C HIS A 242 -3.29 0.92 16.86
N THR A 243 -3.44 1.20 18.14
CA THR A 243 -2.92 2.42 18.78
C THR A 243 -1.44 2.29 19.15
N LYS A 244 -0.95 1.05 19.26
CA LYS A 244 0.47 0.79 19.49
C LYS A 244 0.98 -0.12 18.38
N HIS A 245 1.80 0.45 17.52
CA HIS A 245 2.53 -0.28 16.50
C HIS A 245 3.65 -1.16 17.07
N ASP A 246 3.49 -1.58 18.32
CA ASP A 246 4.46 -2.45 18.95
C ASP A 246 4.37 -3.83 18.31
N VAL A 247 5.50 -4.34 17.93
CA VAL A 247 5.68 -5.69 17.40
C VAL A 247 6.77 -6.37 18.23
N ALA A 248 6.65 -7.67 18.44
CA ALA A 248 7.67 -8.41 19.20
C ALA A 248 9.01 -8.38 18.44
N HIS A 249 10.08 -8.31 19.19
CA HIS A 249 11.43 -8.35 18.63
C HIS A 249 11.68 -9.68 17.91
N GLY A 250 12.37 -9.61 16.77
CA GLY A 250 12.69 -10.78 15.94
C GLY A 250 11.59 -11.23 14.99
N THR A 251 10.42 -10.58 15.01
CA THR A 251 9.35 -10.83 14.06
C THR A 251 9.66 -10.21 12.69
N VAL A 252 8.92 -10.63 11.66
CA VAL A 252 9.08 -10.11 10.29
C VAL A 252 8.98 -8.59 10.26
N ILE A 253 7.92 -8.04 10.85
CA ILE A 253 7.70 -6.58 10.85
C ILE A 253 8.80 -5.85 11.63
N SER A 254 9.23 -6.38 12.78
CA SER A 254 10.34 -5.78 13.53
C SER A 254 11.65 -5.77 12.72
N ASN A 255 11.89 -6.82 11.94
CA ASN A 255 13.09 -6.90 11.09
C ASN A 255 13.03 -5.88 9.94
N VAL A 256 11.87 -5.70 9.28
CA VAL A 256 11.71 -4.65 8.26
C VAL A 256 11.90 -3.27 8.87
N ARG A 257 11.35 -3.00 10.05
CA ARG A 257 11.54 -1.72 10.75
C ARG A 257 13.02 -1.46 11.10
N GLU A 258 13.75 -2.51 11.45
CA GLU A 258 15.20 -2.39 11.68
C GLU A 258 15.96 -2.06 10.39
N ILE A 259 15.59 -2.64 9.25
CA ILE A 259 16.18 -2.34 7.94
C ILE A 259 15.99 -0.85 7.59
N VAL A 260 14.80 -0.30 7.80
CA VAL A 260 14.45 1.06 7.35
C VAL A 260 14.68 2.16 8.40
N LYS A 261 15.14 1.82 9.60
CA LYS A 261 15.21 2.75 10.74
C LYS A 261 16.00 4.03 10.50
N ASN A 262 17.03 3.96 9.64
CA ASN A 262 17.92 5.10 9.35
C ASN A 262 17.53 5.86 8.08
N THR A 263 16.63 5.32 7.28
CA THR A 263 16.27 5.85 5.95
C THR A 263 14.87 6.43 5.93
N PHE A 264 13.92 5.76 6.58
CA PHE A 264 12.56 6.26 6.65
C PHE A 264 12.42 7.45 7.62
N SER A 265 11.48 8.31 7.31
CA SER A 265 11.01 9.33 8.24
C SER A 265 10.52 8.69 9.54
N THR A 266 10.76 9.36 10.67
CA THR A 266 10.24 8.95 11.98
C THR A 266 8.70 8.92 12.04
N GLU A 267 8.04 9.62 11.11
CA GLU A 267 6.57 9.62 10.98
C GLU A 267 6.03 8.39 10.25
N TRP A 268 6.87 7.66 9.55
CA TRP A 268 6.46 6.45 8.83
C TRP A 268 6.55 5.20 9.70
N ILE A 269 5.66 4.27 9.45
CA ILE A 269 5.67 2.96 10.08
C ILE A 269 5.35 1.88 9.06
N VAL A 270 6.17 0.83 9.04
CA VAL A 270 5.92 -0.37 8.25
C VAL A 270 5.14 -1.36 9.10
N ASP A 271 4.08 -1.92 8.50
CA ASP A 271 3.26 -2.98 9.09
C ASP A 271 2.59 -3.81 7.98
N ILE A 272 1.71 -4.75 8.35
CA ILE A 272 0.71 -5.31 7.44
C ILE A 272 -0.50 -4.36 7.40
N PRO A 273 -1.28 -4.33 6.30
CA PRO A 273 -2.43 -3.45 6.20
C PRO A 273 -3.52 -3.81 7.20
N SER A 274 -4.32 -2.82 7.61
CA SER A 274 -5.61 -3.12 8.24
C SER A 274 -6.57 -3.75 7.22
N SER A 275 -7.62 -4.39 7.71
CA SER A 275 -8.67 -4.98 6.88
C SER A 275 -9.27 -3.96 5.92
N VAL A 276 -9.54 -2.76 6.40
CA VAL A 276 -10.07 -1.65 5.59
C VAL A 276 -9.04 -1.16 4.57
N GLN A 277 -7.79 -0.97 4.94
CA GLN A 277 -6.75 -0.55 4.00
C GLN A 277 -6.56 -1.57 2.88
N TRP A 278 -6.57 -2.86 3.24
CA TRP A 278 -6.45 -3.93 2.27
C TRP A 278 -7.59 -3.88 1.25
N GLU A 279 -8.86 -3.86 1.71
CA GLU A 279 -10.02 -3.85 0.81
C GLU A 279 -10.13 -2.56 0.01
N TYR A 280 -9.83 -1.40 0.63
CA TYR A 280 -9.81 -0.11 -0.04
C TYR A 280 -8.85 -0.10 -1.24
N ALA A 281 -7.67 -0.69 -1.08
CA ALA A 281 -6.70 -0.84 -2.15
C ALA A 281 -7.12 -1.91 -3.17
N ALA A 282 -7.66 -3.04 -2.72
CA ALA A 282 -8.10 -4.14 -3.58
C ALA A 282 -9.25 -3.73 -4.50
N LYS A 283 -10.16 -2.87 -4.04
CA LYS A 283 -11.28 -2.34 -4.85
C LYS A 283 -10.85 -1.46 -6.03
N GLY A 284 -9.60 -1.01 -6.08
CA GLY A 284 -9.05 -0.30 -7.23
C GLY A 284 -9.77 1.01 -7.59
N THR A 285 -9.73 1.41 -8.87
CA THR A 285 -10.22 2.73 -9.35
C THR A 285 -11.15 2.67 -10.55
N ASN A 286 -11.23 1.57 -11.29
CA ASN A 286 -11.94 1.49 -12.55
C ASN A 286 -13.15 0.54 -12.52
N SER A 287 -13.90 0.48 -13.62
CA SER A 287 -15.09 -0.37 -13.74
C SER A 287 -14.79 -1.87 -13.63
N PHE A 288 -13.59 -2.29 -14.02
CA PHE A 288 -13.12 -3.65 -13.86
C PHE A 288 -12.93 -4.01 -12.39
N ASP A 289 -12.33 -3.09 -11.62
CA ASP A 289 -12.22 -3.22 -10.17
C ASP A 289 -13.60 -3.28 -9.51
N GLN A 290 -14.56 -2.49 -10.02
CA GLN A 290 -15.93 -2.55 -9.55
C GLN A 290 -16.58 -3.91 -9.84
N LEU A 291 -16.33 -4.51 -11.01
CA LEU A 291 -16.81 -5.85 -11.31
C LEU A 291 -16.24 -6.89 -10.34
N LEU A 292 -14.94 -6.84 -10.05
CA LEU A 292 -14.29 -7.72 -9.08
C LEU A 292 -14.78 -7.48 -7.65
N SER A 293 -15.07 -6.23 -7.32
CA SER A 293 -15.55 -5.86 -5.99
C SER A 293 -17.03 -6.12 -5.78
N VAL A 294 -17.81 -6.23 -6.85
CA VAL A 294 -19.27 -6.17 -6.83
C VAL A 294 -19.93 -7.34 -7.57
N GLY A 295 -19.15 -8.20 -8.22
CA GLY A 295 -19.66 -9.41 -8.87
C GLY A 295 -20.62 -9.18 -10.03
N GLY A 296 -20.36 -8.19 -10.90
CA GLY A 296 -21.22 -7.93 -12.04
C GLY A 296 -22.60 -7.35 -11.68
N LYS A 297 -23.47 -7.24 -12.65
CA LYS A 297 -24.86 -6.83 -12.39
C LYS A 297 -25.61 -7.94 -11.68
N ALA A 298 -26.22 -7.63 -10.56
CA ALA A 298 -26.99 -8.58 -9.74
C ALA A 298 -28.11 -9.29 -10.53
N ASP A 299 -28.51 -8.76 -11.68
CA ASP A 299 -29.62 -9.23 -12.52
C ASP A 299 -29.17 -10.10 -13.72
N ASP A 300 -27.86 -10.33 -13.89
CA ASP A 300 -27.34 -11.13 -14.99
C ASP A 300 -27.68 -12.61 -14.78
N GLU A 301 -28.49 -13.18 -15.68
CA GLU A 301 -28.89 -14.59 -15.66
C GLU A 301 -27.69 -15.51 -15.83
N ASN A 302 -26.64 -15.06 -16.53
CA ASN A 302 -25.39 -15.78 -16.78
C ASN A 302 -24.25 -15.32 -15.85
N PHE A 303 -24.58 -14.78 -14.69
CA PHE A 303 -23.64 -14.21 -13.73
C PHE A 303 -22.41 -15.11 -13.50
N TYR A 304 -22.63 -16.37 -13.19
CA TYR A 304 -21.53 -17.29 -12.88
C TYR A 304 -20.62 -17.58 -14.07
N GLU A 305 -21.18 -17.82 -15.26
CA GLU A 305 -20.39 -18.10 -16.45
C GLU A 305 -19.55 -16.89 -16.90
N ASN A 306 -20.19 -15.73 -16.97
CA ASN A 306 -19.51 -14.48 -17.33
C ASN A 306 -18.44 -14.10 -16.31
N TYR A 307 -18.68 -14.41 -15.04
CA TYR A 307 -17.81 -14.07 -13.95
C TYR A 307 -16.61 -15.00 -13.82
N THR A 308 -16.80 -16.31 -14.05
CA THR A 308 -15.72 -17.30 -14.08
C THR A 308 -14.65 -16.91 -15.11
N ASN A 309 -15.07 -16.56 -16.33
CA ASN A 309 -14.15 -16.13 -17.38
C ASN A 309 -13.38 -14.85 -17.00
N LEU A 310 -14.05 -13.90 -16.33
CA LEU A 310 -13.40 -12.69 -15.84
C LEU A 310 -12.43 -12.99 -14.71
N LEU A 311 -12.83 -13.86 -13.78
CA LEU A 311 -12.02 -14.26 -12.63
C LEU A 311 -10.74 -14.99 -13.06
N ASP A 312 -10.80 -15.82 -14.09
CA ASP A 312 -9.63 -16.52 -14.66
C ASP A 312 -8.55 -15.55 -15.19
N ASN A 313 -8.94 -14.35 -15.55
CA ASN A 313 -7.99 -13.31 -16.00
C ASN A 313 -7.30 -12.60 -14.83
N VAL A 314 -7.88 -12.57 -13.64
CA VAL A 314 -7.43 -11.75 -12.52
C VAL A 314 -7.03 -12.53 -11.28
N ALA A 315 -7.39 -13.81 -11.18
CA ALA A 315 -7.16 -14.65 -10.01
C ALA A 315 -6.56 -16.01 -10.35
N ILE A 316 -5.73 -16.51 -9.45
CA ILE A 316 -5.36 -17.94 -9.38
C ILE A 316 -6.23 -18.56 -8.29
N TRP A 317 -7.14 -19.46 -8.67
CA TRP A 317 -8.16 -20.04 -7.83
C TRP A 317 -8.44 -21.50 -8.20
N SER A 318 -9.40 -22.18 -7.58
CA SER A 318 -9.62 -23.60 -7.75
C SER A 318 -9.80 -24.06 -9.20
N HIS A 319 -10.36 -23.21 -10.07
CA HIS A 319 -10.60 -23.52 -11.47
C HIS A 319 -9.33 -23.59 -12.33
N ASN A 320 -8.35 -22.73 -12.05
CA ASN A 320 -7.14 -22.60 -12.87
C ASN A 320 -5.83 -22.89 -12.12
N TYR A 321 -5.90 -23.33 -10.86
CA TYR A 321 -4.75 -23.74 -10.08
C TYR A 321 -4.51 -25.25 -10.20
N VAL A 322 -3.29 -25.62 -10.56
CA VAL A 322 -2.84 -27.03 -10.55
C VAL A 322 -2.19 -27.33 -9.20
N SER A 323 -2.72 -28.33 -8.50
CA SER A 323 -2.19 -28.73 -7.19
C SER A 323 -0.73 -29.18 -7.29
N GLY A 324 0.11 -28.64 -6.41
CA GLY A 324 1.54 -28.91 -6.39
C GLY A 324 2.40 -27.95 -7.21
N GLU A 325 1.80 -27.08 -8.02
CA GLU A 325 2.55 -26.04 -8.73
C GLU A 325 2.96 -24.90 -7.79
N ASP A 326 4.05 -24.22 -8.18
CA ASP A 326 4.51 -23.04 -7.48
C ASP A 326 3.49 -21.91 -7.56
N LYS A 327 3.19 -21.31 -6.43
CA LYS A 327 2.38 -20.09 -6.34
C LYS A 327 3.24 -18.89 -6.74
N ILE A 328 3.17 -18.52 -8.00
CA ILE A 328 3.93 -17.40 -8.58
C ILE A 328 3.09 -16.14 -8.52
N VAL A 329 3.62 -15.04 -7.95
CA VAL A 329 2.92 -13.75 -7.92
C VAL A 329 2.90 -13.10 -9.30
N GLY A 330 1.91 -12.24 -9.56
CA GLY A 330 1.85 -11.41 -10.77
C GLY A 330 1.53 -12.14 -12.05
N GLN A 331 0.94 -13.32 -12.00
CA GLN A 331 0.59 -14.10 -13.19
C GLN A 331 -0.72 -13.65 -13.85
N LYS A 332 -1.51 -12.86 -13.17
CA LYS A 332 -2.82 -12.41 -13.59
C LYS A 332 -2.86 -10.90 -13.73
N ALA A 333 -3.96 -10.35 -14.25
CA ALA A 333 -4.10 -8.93 -14.41
C ALA A 333 -4.13 -8.18 -13.07
N LYS A 334 -3.52 -7.01 -13.04
CA LYS A 334 -3.53 -6.08 -11.92
C LYS A 334 -4.82 -5.28 -11.85
N ASN A 335 -5.20 -4.82 -10.66
CA ASN A 335 -6.32 -3.90 -10.48
C ASN A 335 -5.96 -2.46 -10.91
N GLY A 336 -6.91 -1.53 -10.83
CA GLY A 336 -6.72 -0.14 -11.25
C GLY A 336 -5.68 0.66 -10.46
N TYR A 337 -5.25 0.18 -9.30
CA TYR A 337 -4.09 0.71 -8.60
C TYR A 337 -2.77 0.03 -9.00
N GLY A 338 -2.81 -1.01 -9.82
CA GLY A 338 -1.62 -1.76 -10.19
C GLY A 338 -1.21 -2.82 -9.17
N LEU A 339 -2.13 -3.26 -8.31
CA LEU A 339 -1.91 -4.37 -7.38
C LEU A 339 -2.28 -5.69 -8.05
N TYR A 340 -1.43 -6.68 -7.87
CA TYR A 340 -1.63 -8.04 -8.37
C TYR A 340 -2.13 -8.96 -7.26
N ASP A 341 -2.78 -10.05 -7.65
CA ASP A 341 -3.17 -11.15 -6.79
C ASP A 341 -4.04 -10.72 -5.58
N VAL A 342 -4.83 -9.65 -5.76
CA VAL A 342 -5.77 -9.18 -4.72
C VAL A 342 -6.96 -10.12 -4.53
N ILE A 343 -7.17 -11.04 -5.46
CA ILE A 343 -8.10 -12.16 -5.36
C ILE A 343 -7.34 -13.41 -5.77
N GLY A 344 -7.51 -14.51 -5.03
CA GLY A 344 -6.86 -15.78 -5.31
C GLY A 344 -5.39 -15.82 -4.89
N LEU A 345 -4.64 -16.76 -5.40
CA LEU A 345 -3.27 -17.13 -5.09
C LEU A 345 -3.07 -17.55 -3.61
N GLY A 346 -3.54 -16.77 -2.66
CA GLY A 346 -3.45 -17.06 -1.23
C GLY A 346 -4.22 -16.08 -0.38
N SER A 347 -4.68 -16.52 0.79
CA SER A 347 -5.21 -15.61 1.80
C SER A 347 -4.09 -14.83 2.46
N GLU A 348 -4.38 -13.60 2.85
CA GLU A 348 -3.41 -12.64 3.40
C GLU A 348 -3.80 -12.20 4.80
N TRP A 349 -2.84 -12.25 5.72
CA TRP A 349 -3.00 -11.66 7.05
C TRP A 349 -3.19 -10.14 6.97
N VAL A 350 -4.17 -9.66 7.71
CA VAL A 350 -4.34 -8.23 8.00
C VAL A 350 -4.21 -7.97 9.50
N ALA A 351 -4.00 -6.72 9.87
CA ALA A 351 -3.68 -6.36 11.24
C ALA A 351 -4.83 -6.61 12.24
N ASP A 352 -6.06 -6.70 11.77
CA ASP A 352 -7.26 -6.67 12.59
C ASP A 352 -7.53 -7.93 13.38
N LEU A 353 -8.06 -7.74 14.58
CA LEU A 353 -8.59 -8.78 15.43
C LEU A 353 -9.96 -9.27 14.93
N TYR A 354 -10.24 -10.54 15.17
CA TYR A 354 -11.58 -11.09 15.03
C TYR A 354 -12.31 -11.06 16.37
N LYS A 355 -13.56 -10.56 16.39
CA LYS A 355 -14.43 -10.55 17.57
C LYS A 355 -15.81 -11.13 17.23
N ASN A 356 -15.98 -12.42 17.38
CA ASN A 356 -17.24 -13.20 17.26
C ASN A 356 -18.05 -13.03 15.96
N GLN A 357 -17.77 -12.02 15.18
CA GLN A 357 -18.37 -11.77 13.86
C GLN A 357 -17.46 -10.84 13.05
N ILE A 358 -17.62 -10.87 11.74
CA ILE A 358 -16.98 -9.90 10.87
C ILE A 358 -17.76 -8.60 10.99
N VAL A 359 -17.12 -7.57 11.53
CA VAL A 359 -17.72 -6.27 11.81
C VAL A 359 -17.41 -5.31 10.67
N HIS A 360 -18.40 -4.50 10.30
CA HIS A 360 -18.22 -3.42 9.33
C HIS A 360 -17.44 -2.29 9.98
N TYR A 361 -16.29 -1.98 9.44
CA TYR A 361 -15.44 -0.89 9.90
C TYR A 361 -15.73 0.37 9.10
N SER A 362 -16.82 1.08 9.47
CA SER A 362 -17.24 2.33 8.83
C SER A 362 -16.68 3.56 9.53
N GLY A 363 -16.67 4.70 8.83
CA GLY A 363 -16.25 6.00 9.37
C GLY A 363 -14.88 6.44 8.92
N THR A 364 -14.23 7.29 9.73
CA THR A 364 -12.92 7.87 9.41
C THR A 364 -11.80 7.06 10.04
N ASN A 365 -10.82 6.64 9.22
CA ASN A 365 -9.70 5.77 9.59
C ASN A 365 -10.19 4.59 10.46
N PRO A 366 -11.16 3.81 9.97
CA PRO A 366 -11.73 2.76 10.79
C PRO A 366 -10.71 1.64 10.98
N VAL A 367 -10.71 1.09 12.17
CA VAL A 367 -9.86 -0.03 12.61
C VAL A 367 -10.71 -1.09 13.29
N GLY A 368 -10.21 -2.29 13.37
CA GLY A 368 -10.88 -3.40 14.01
C GLY A 368 -11.10 -3.22 15.52
N PRO A 369 -11.72 -4.21 16.17
CA PRO A 369 -12.05 -4.13 17.59
C PRO A 369 -10.80 -4.14 18.48
N ASP A 370 -10.90 -3.48 19.65
CA ASP A 370 -9.82 -3.40 20.65
C ASP A 370 -9.54 -4.74 21.34
N GLU A 371 -10.52 -5.63 21.35
CA GLU A 371 -10.41 -6.95 21.95
C GLU A 371 -10.83 -8.02 20.97
N GLY A 372 -10.03 -9.05 20.83
CA GLY A 372 -10.32 -10.19 19.97
C GLY A 372 -10.83 -11.39 20.74
N THR A 373 -11.41 -12.35 20.04
CA THR A 373 -11.85 -13.62 20.57
C THR A 373 -10.77 -14.67 20.34
N GLY A 374 -10.27 -15.29 21.40
CA GLY A 374 -9.51 -16.54 21.35
C GLY A 374 -8.24 -16.55 20.50
N GLY A 375 -7.58 -15.40 20.30
CA GLY A 375 -6.36 -15.31 19.47
C GLY A 375 -6.63 -15.43 17.97
N TYR A 376 -7.83 -15.17 17.51
CA TYR A 376 -8.18 -15.16 16.10
C TYR A 376 -7.85 -13.82 15.44
N ARG A 377 -7.36 -13.87 14.19
CA ARG A 377 -7.02 -12.75 13.33
C ARG A 377 -7.77 -12.83 12.02
N LEU A 378 -8.02 -11.68 11.39
CA LEU A 378 -8.65 -11.62 10.08
C LEU A 378 -7.67 -11.96 8.96
N LEU A 379 -8.22 -12.52 7.91
CA LEU A 379 -7.61 -12.79 6.62
C LEU A 379 -8.44 -12.12 5.53
N ARG A 380 -7.77 -11.60 4.53
CA ARG A 380 -8.35 -11.12 3.27
C ARG A 380 -7.90 -12.01 2.12
N SER A 381 -8.57 -11.88 0.97
CA SER A 381 -8.38 -12.74 -0.20
C SER A 381 -8.69 -14.22 0.09
N VAL A 382 -8.55 -15.05 -0.91
CA VAL A 382 -8.84 -16.48 -0.86
C VAL A 382 -7.64 -17.30 -1.33
N GLY A 383 -7.51 -18.51 -0.76
CA GLY A 383 -6.50 -19.45 -1.21
C GLY A 383 -6.88 -20.09 -2.56
N CYS A 384 -5.88 -20.51 -3.32
CA CYS A 384 -6.06 -21.14 -4.64
C CYS A 384 -6.80 -22.49 -4.64
N GLY A 385 -7.11 -23.05 -3.50
CA GLY A 385 -7.93 -24.28 -3.38
C GLY A 385 -9.34 -24.04 -2.86
N VAL A 386 -9.82 -22.79 -2.82
CA VAL A 386 -11.15 -22.44 -2.32
C VAL A 386 -12.15 -22.40 -3.45
N GLU A 387 -13.36 -22.90 -3.18
CA GLU A 387 -14.46 -22.97 -4.14
C GLU A 387 -14.88 -21.58 -4.65
N GLU A 388 -15.55 -21.58 -5.80
CA GLU A 388 -15.88 -20.45 -6.67
C GLU A 388 -16.41 -19.21 -5.96
N LEU A 389 -17.38 -19.38 -5.07
CA LEU A 389 -18.16 -18.26 -4.53
C LEU A 389 -17.36 -17.26 -3.71
N ASN A 390 -16.30 -17.69 -3.03
CA ASN A 390 -15.47 -16.83 -2.22
C ASN A 390 -14.50 -15.95 -3.02
N CYS A 391 -14.24 -16.34 -4.28
CA CYS A 391 -13.33 -15.63 -5.17
C CYS A 391 -13.98 -14.42 -5.85
N TYR A 392 -15.31 -14.30 -5.80
CA TYR A 392 -16.03 -13.26 -6.53
C TYR A 392 -16.00 -11.88 -5.91
N THR A 393 -15.29 -11.68 -4.82
CA THR A 393 -15.29 -10.37 -4.15
C THR A 393 -14.06 -10.12 -3.30
N THR A 394 -13.63 -8.85 -3.30
CA THR A 394 -12.63 -8.34 -2.36
C THR A 394 -13.17 -8.16 -0.94
N ALA A 395 -14.50 -8.20 -0.77
CA ALA A 395 -15.16 -8.08 0.54
C ALA A 395 -15.11 -9.37 1.37
N TYR A 396 -14.64 -10.50 0.79
CA TYR A 396 -14.47 -11.73 1.54
C TYR A 396 -13.43 -11.57 2.65
N ALA A 397 -13.82 -11.93 3.85
CA ALA A 397 -12.92 -12.01 4.99
C ALA A 397 -13.20 -13.29 5.77
N THR A 398 -12.14 -13.87 6.34
CA THR A 398 -12.24 -15.02 7.23
C THR A 398 -11.34 -14.82 8.44
N TYR A 399 -11.30 -15.78 9.36
CA TYR A 399 -10.47 -15.69 10.55
C TYR A 399 -9.79 -17.02 10.85
N LYS A 400 -8.59 -16.94 11.39
CA LYS A 400 -7.80 -18.11 11.81
C LYS A 400 -7.04 -17.79 13.09
N LYS A 401 -6.72 -18.87 13.86
CA LYS A 401 -5.83 -18.73 15.00
C LYS A 401 -4.44 -18.29 14.56
N GLN A 402 -3.89 -17.34 15.30
CA GLN A 402 -2.60 -16.72 14.99
C GLN A 402 -1.40 -17.67 15.05
N ASP A 403 -1.49 -18.73 15.83
CA ASP A 403 -0.41 -19.68 16.17
C ASP A 403 -0.44 -20.98 15.37
N ASN A 404 -1.57 -21.32 14.74
CA ASN A 404 -1.79 -22.64 14.13
C ASN A 404 -1.78 -22.67 12.61
N ASN A 405 -1.99 -21.53 11.95
CA ASN A 405 -2.18 -21.46 10.52
C ASN A 405 -1.19 -20.48 9.88
N SER A 406 -0.72 -20.84 8.69
CA SER A 406 0.25 -20.06 7.93
C SER A 406 -0.39 -19.55 6.63
N TYR A 407 -0.33 -18.25 6.41
CA TYR A 407 -0.89 -17.56 5.25
C TYR A 407 0.08 -16.53 4.70
N GLY A 408 -0.22 -15.95 3.53
CA GLY A 408 0.51 -14.87 2.92
C GLY A 408 0.30 -13.53 3.63
N TYR A 409 1.01 -12.52 3.19
CA TYR A 409 0.85 -11.15 3.68
C TYR A 409 1.40 -10.14 2.68
N ARG A 410 0.91 -8.90 2.79
CA ARG A 410 1.47 -7.71 2.15
C ARG A 410 2.03 -6.79 3.22
N LEU A 411 3.02 -5.99 2.84
CA LEU A 411 3.49 -4.90 3.68
C LEU A 411 2.77 -3.60 3.33
N CYS A 412 2.65 -2.74 4.32
CA CYS A 412 2.05 -1.42 4.22
C CYS A 412 2.95 -0.39 4.92
N ILE A 413 3.05 0.82 4.36
CA ILE A 413 3.77 1.95 4.97
C ILE A 413 2.73 3.02 5.28
N ASN A 414 2.59 3.37 6.54
CA ASN A 414 1.58 4.29 7.06
C ASN A 414 2.23 5.48 7.77
N LEU A 415 1.46 6.54 7.99
CA LEU A 415 1.80 7.57 8.96
C LEU A 415 1.44 7.10 10.37
N LYS A 416 2.36 7.26 11.32
CA LYS A 416 2.12 6.95 12.74
C LYS A 416 0.96 7.74 13.33
N SER A 417 0.78 8.98 12.87
CA SER A 417 -0.29 9.87 13.35
C SER A 417 -1.70 9.34 13.08
N LEU A 418 -1.88 8.46 12.09
CA LEU A 418 -3.19 7.83 11.79
C LEU A 418 -3.70 6.93 12.91
N PHE A 419 -2.80 6.49 13.77
CA PHE A 419 -3.04 5.50 14.80
C PHE A 419 -2.77 6.05 16.21
N LYS A 420 -2.51 7.37 16.31
CA LYS A 420 -2.40 8.03 17.61
C LYS A 420 -3.80 8.28 18.16
N ASP A 421 -4.04 7.67 19.28
CA ASP A 421 -5.08 7.96 20.28
C ASP A 421 -6.51 8.19 19.77
N LYS A 422 -7.28 7.12 19.82
CA LYS A 422 -8.71 7.24 20.11
C LYS A 422 -8.96 6.87 21.56
#